data_7399a77ece9201b1ad97aed56064e618
#
_entry.id   7399a77ece9201b1ad97aed56064e618
#
_cell.length_a   1.000
_cell.length_b   1.000
_cell.length_c   1.000
_cell.angle_alpha   90.00
_cell.angle_beta   90.00
_cell.angle_gamma   90.00
#
_symmetry.space_group_name_H-M   'P 1'
#
loop_
_entity.id
_entity.type
_entity.pdbx_description
1 polymer ?
#
loop_
_entity_poly.entity_id
_entity_poly.type
_entity_poly.pdbx_seq_one_letter_code
_entity_poly.pdbx_strand_id
1 'polypeptide(L)'
;VINIYLYYMIRRDYTYKIKHFIKKYRRAILIIITITIFIKILTINNLASFYIDFIDVGQGDATLIITDNNKKILIDGGGSEFNSNFDVGKNTLLPHLLKKKINKLDYVIISHFDSDHVGGILTVLNELKVEKVIIGKQFENSENYEKFIKIIEKKKIKLYAVEAGQKIKVDKNTNIEILWPDTSNIIRENILNNNSLVCKLNFKDKSILCTGDIEEMAEKAILSKYRDNLNILKSDIIKIAHHGSKSSSIMQFINKVKPKIALIGVGENNKFGHPSSITIENLQKAGTEIFRTDESGEIQIQITNKGEIKAKVHLMKKSR
;
A
#
# COMPACT_ATOMS: atom_id res chain seq x y z
N VAL A 1 43.58 37.27 -34.32
CA VAL A 1 42.54 37.85 -35.19
C VAL A 1 42.08 36.81 -36.20
N ILE A 2 43.02 36.13 -36.93
CA ILE A 2 42.69 35.13 -37.98
C ILE A 2 41.88 33.97 -37.42
N ASN A 3 42.22 33.40 -36.25
CA ASN A 3 41.51 32.27 -35.65
C ASN A 3 40.06 32.61 -35.21
N ILE A 4 39.80 33.82 -34.81
CA ILE A 4 38.43 34.27 -34.44
C ILE A 4 37.57 34.42 -35.69
N TYR A 5 38.17 34.97 -36.79
CA TYR A 5 37.45 35.10 -38.05
C TYR A 5 37.11 33.75 -38.68
N LEU A 6 38.04 32.79 -38.64
CA LEU A 6 37.82 31.40 -39.10
C LEU A 6 36.69 30.72 -38.30
N TYR A 7 36.71 30.90 -36.98
CA TYR A 7 35.65 30.37 -36.10
C TYR A 7 34.27 30.91 -36.47
N TYR A 8 34.15 32.20 -36.71
CA TYR A 8 32.88 32.82 -37.11
C TYR A 8 32.43 32.37 -38.49
N MET A 9 33.34 32.19 -39.45
CA MET A 9 33.04 31.70 -40.79
C MET A 9 32.52 30.25 -40.74
N ILE A 10 33.19 29.36 -40.02
CA ILE A 10 32.78 27.96 -39.85
C ILE A 10 31.41 27.90 -39.17
N ARG A 11 31.21 28.67 -38.10
CA ARG A 11 29.92 28.73 -37.38
C ARG A 11 28.81 29.23 -38.28
N ARG A 12 29.05 30.20 -39.15
CA ARG A 12 28.07 30.75 -40.08
C ARG A 12 27.69 29.75 -41.16
N ASP A 13 28.62 29.03 -41.71
CA ASP A 13 28.38 27.96 -42.70
C ASP A 13 27.58 26.81 -42.09
N TYR A 14 27.95 26.40 -40.88
CA TYR A 14 27.24 25.35 -40.15
C TYR A 14 25.79 25.74 -39.83
N THR A 15 25.54 26.97 -39.36
CA THR A 15 24.19 27.46 -39.11
C THR A 15 23.35 27.60 -40.39
N TYR A 16 23.95 27.98 -41.51
CA TYR A 16 23.29 28.04 -42.80
C TYR A 16 22.87 26.64 -43.26
N LYS A 17 23.75 25.65 -43.18
CA LYS A 17 23.46 24.26 -43.53
C LYS A 17 22.33 23.68 -42.68
N ILE A 18 22.35 23.92 -41.38
CA ILE A 18 21.27 23.49 -40.49
C ILE A 18 19.92 24.16 -40.83
N LYS A 19 19.89 25.47 -41.06
CA LYS A 19 18.68 26.17 -41.49
C LYS A 19 18.12 25.63 -42.79
N HIS A 20 19.00 25.38 -43.79
CA HIS A 20 18.61 24.81 -45.08
C HIS A 20 18.04 23.39 -44.90
N PHE A 21 18.69 22.55 -44.10
CA PHE A 21 18.23 21.20 -43.78
C PHE A 21 16.83 21.21 -43.10
N ILE A 22 16.66 22.04 -42.07
CA ILE A 22 15.37 22.19 -41.39
C ILE A 22 14.29 22.67 -42.36
N LYS A 23 14.59 23.66 -43.22
CA LYS A 23 13.64 24.16 -44.21
C LYS A 23 13.26 23.07 -45.22
N LYS A 24 14.22 22.31 -45.68
CA LYS A 24 14.02 21.20 -46.67
C LYS A 24 13.16 20.08 -46.07
N TYR A 25 13.42 19.70 -44.81
CA TYR A 25 12.79 18.54 -44.18
C TYR A 25 11.70 18.93 -43.16
N ARG A 26 11.26 20.16 -43.15
CA ARG A 26 10.33 20.72 -42.14
C ARG A 26 9.10 19.83 -41.91
N ARG A 27 8.46 19.34 -42.98
CA ARG A 27 7.29 18.46 -42.87
C ARG A 27 7.61 17.12 -42.25
N ALA A 28 8.71 16.50 -42.64
CA ALA A 28 9.16 15.22 -42.08
C ALA A 28 9.51 15.34 -40.59
N ILE A 29 10.22 16.42 -40.23
CA ILE A 29 10.56 16.71 -38.82
C ILE A 29 9.29 16.88 -37.98
N LEU A 30 8.30 17.63 -38.46
CA LEU A 30 7.03 17.82 -37.78
C LEU A 30 6.29 16.48 -37.60
N ILE A 31 6.23 15.65 -38.63
CA ILE A 31 5.61 14.32 -38.56
C ILE A 31 6.30 13.45 -37.50
N ILE A 32 7.64 13.41 -37.52
CA ILE A 32 8.41 12.62 -36.53
C ILE A 32 8.13 13.13 -35.10
N ILE A 33 8.14 14.45 -34.87
CA ILE A 33 7.84 15.03 -33.57
C ILE A 33 6.41 14.66 -33.15
N THR A 34 5.44 14.76 -34.03
CA THR A 34 4.03 14.42 -33.73
C THR A 34 3.88 12.94 -33.38
N ILE A 35 4.51 12.04 -34.16
CA ILE A 35 4.51 10.60 -33.88
C ILE A 35 5.18 10.32 -32.54
N THR A 36 6.33 10.94 -32.27
CA THR A 36 7.04 10.74 -30.98
C THR A 36 6.21 11.22 -29.79
N ILE A 37 5.55 12.36 -29.91
CA ILE A 37 4.62 12.87 -28.87
C ILE A 37 3.45 11.90 -28.70
N PHE A 38 2.86 11.43 -29.79
CA PHE A 38 1.73 10.49 -29.76
C PHE A 38 2.12 9.17 -29.10
N ILE A 39 3.28 8.58 -29.46
CA ILE A 39 3.81 7.37 -28.83
C ILE A 39 4.06 7.63 -27.34
N LYS A 40 4.65 8.78 -26.97
CA LYS A 40 4.87 9.14 -25.57
C LYS A 40 3.57 9.26 -24.77
N ILE A 41 2.52 9.86 -25.35
CA ILE A 41 1.20 9.95 -24.73
C ILE A 41 0.59 8.56 -24.53
N LEU A 42 0.68 7.67 -25.52
CA LEU A 42 0.18 6.30 -25.42
C LEU A 42 0.93 5.50 -24.35
N THR A 43 2.24 5.66 -24.25
CA THR A 43 3.07 4.94 -23.25
C THR A 43 2.80 5.46 -21.83
N ILE A 44 2.72 6.78 -21.64
CA ILE A 44 2.43 7.39 -20.34
C ILE A 44 1.06 6.92 -19.82
N ASN A 45 0.05 6.84 -20.66
CA ASN A 45 -1.29 6.39 -20.26
C ASN A 45 -1.35 4.92 -19.82
N ASN A 46 -0.41 4.10 -20.25
CA ASN A 46 -0.33 2.68 -19.89
C ASN A 46 0.70 2.39 -18.77
N LEU A 47 1.50 3.39 -18.35
CA LEU A 47 2.42 3.23 -17.24
C LEU A 47 1.62 3.09 -15.93
N ALA A 48 2.08 2.20 -15.08
CA ALA A 48 1.58 2.12 -13.73
C ALA A 48 1.90 3.42 -13.00
N SER A 49 0.93 3.96 -12.31
CA SER A 49 1.06 5.22 -11.58
C SER A 49 0.86 5.06 -10.08
N PHE A 50 0.32 3.93 -9.67
CA PHE A 50 0.10 3.60 -8.28
C PHE A 50 0.48 2.13 -8.07
N TYR A 51 1.29 1.88 -7.05
CA TYR A 51 1.85 0.56 -6.75
C TYR A 51 1.46 0.16 -5.33
N ILE A 52 1.06 -1.08 -5.17
CA ILE A 52 0.85 -1.73 -3.88
C ILE A 52 1.74 -2.96 -3.87
N ASP A 53 2.67 -3.02 -2.95
CA ASP A 53 3.47 -4.21 -2.68
C ASP A 53 2.97 -4.81 -1.38
N PHE A 54 2.30 -5.94 -1.45
CA PHE A 54 1.91 -6.74 -0.32
C PHE A 54 3.05 -7.70 -0.02
N ILE A 55 3.82 -7.35 1.00
CA ILE A 55 5.13 -7.94 1.27
C ILE A 55 4.95 -9.24 2.04
N ASP A 56 5.63 -10.29 1.60
CA ASP A 56 5.70 -11.54 2.37
C ASP A 56 6.62 -11.35 3.57
N VAL A 57 6.01 -11.23 4.72
CA VAL A 57 6.66 -11.10 6.04
C VAL A 57 6.53 -12.36 6.90
N GLY A 58 6.09 -13.48 6.28
CA GLY A 58 5.65 -14.67 6.98
C GLY A 58 4.23 -14.48 7.54
N GLN A 59 3.99 -14.93 8.77
CA GLN A 59 2.71 -14.65 9.45
C GLN A 59 2.69 -13.16 9.82
N GLY A 60 1.67 -12.45 9.32
CA GLY A 60 1.53 -11.01 9.56
C GLY A 60 1.27 -10.20 8.28
N ASP A 61 1.17 -8.91 8.43
CA ASP A 61 0.85 -7.98 7.36
C ASP A 61 1.91 -6.91 7.16
N ALA A 62 2.25 -6.64 5.91
CA ALA A 62 3.02 -5.47 5.53
C ALA A 62 2.63 -5.03 4.11
N THR A 63 2.16 -3.81 3.98
CA THR A 63 1.73 -3.25 2.69
C THR A 63 2.44 -1.93 2.41
N LEU A 64 3.27 -1.90 1.38
CA LEU A 64 3.90 -0.68 0.89
C LEU A 64 3.08 -0.12 -0.27
N ILE A 65 2.71 1.15 -0.19
CA ILE A 65 2.00 1.86 -1.25
C ILE A 65 2.85 3.02 -1.75
N ILE A 66 3.00 3.11 -3.07
CA ILE A 66 3.69 4.23 -3.73
C ILE A 66 2.68 4.89 -4.67
N THR A 67 2.33 6.16 -4.36
CA THR A 67 1.37 6.92 -5.16
C THR A 67 2.00 7.49 -6.44
N ASP A 68 1.18 7.97 -7.36
CA ASP A 68 1.62 8.63 -8.60
C ASP A 68 2.42 9.92 -8.35
N ASN A 69 2.27 10.53 -7.18
CA ASN A 69 3.07 11.66 -6.71
C ASN A 69 4.26 11.21 -5.84
N ASN A 70 4.64 9.93 -5.94
CA ASN A 70 5.80 9.34 -5.25
C ASN A 70 5.71 9.43 -3.71
N LYS A 71 4.49 9.53 -3.14
CA LYS A 71 4.28 9.38 -1.71
C LYS A 71 4.41 7.92 -1.32
N LYS A 72 5.12 7.65 -0.23
CA LYS A 72 5.42 6.32 0.27
C LYS A 72 4.68 6.11 1.58
N ILE A 73 3.77 5.14 1.59
CA ILE A 73 2.92 4.78 2.72
C ILE A 73 3.23 3.33 3.05
N LEU A 74 3.59 3.05 4.29
CA LEU A 74 3.73 1.69 4.80
C LEU A 74 2.59 1.43 5.78
N ILE A 75 1.82 0.37 5.55
CA ILE A 75 0.74 -0.08 6.43
C ILE A 75 1.16 -1.40 7.02
N ASP A 76 1.31 -1.44 8.34
CA ASP A 76 1.85 -2.54 9.12
C ASP A 76 3.25 -3.01 8.64
N GLY A 77 3.85 -3.93 9.34
CA GLY A 77 5.24 -4.31 9.07
C GLY A 77 5.62 -5.74 9.42
N GLY A 78 4.65 -6.58 9.70
CA GLY A 78 4.93 -7.93 10.14
C GLY A 78 5.59 -8.00 11.52
N GLY A 79 5.96 -9.17 11.91
CA GLY A 79 6.63 -9.45 13.17
C GLY A 79 6.50 -10.91 13.52
N SER A 80 7.08 -11.35 14.61
CA SER A 80 7.01 -12.73 15.07
C SER A 80 6.71 -12.76 16.56
N GLU A 81 5.61 -13.39 16.93
CA GLU A 81 5.32 -13.68 18.34
C GLU A 81 6.10 -14.90 18.85
N PHE A 82 6.37 -15.85 17.97
CA PHE A 82 6.86 -17.18 18.34
C PHE A 82 8.36 -17.38 18.17
N ASN A 83 9.05 -16.47 17.49
CA ASN A 83 10.49 -16.56 17.29
C ASN A 83 11.18 -15.27 17.70
N SER A 84 11.47 -15.14 18.99
CA SER A 84 12.15 -13.99 19.57
C SER A 84 13.53 -13.69 18.95
N ASN A 85 14.12 -14.66 18.24
CA ASN A 85 15.44 -14.52 17.61
C ASN A 85 15.37 -14.01 16.16
N PHE A 86 14.19 -13.98 15.53
CA PHE A 86 14.03 -13.50 14.16
C PHE A 86 13.30 -12.15 14.14
N ASP A 87 14.05 -11.10 13.87
CA ASP A 87 13.51 -9.76 13.70
C ASP A 87 13.06 -9.57 12.23
N VAL A 88 11.76 -9.67 12.00
CA VAL A 88 11.15 -9.46 10.67
C VAL A 88 11.49 -8.08 10.11
N GLY A 89 11.54 -7.08 10.98
CA GLY A 89 11.90 -5.72 10.57
C GLY A 89 13.30 -5.63 9.99
N LYS A 90 14.31 -6.23 10.68
CA LYS A 90 15.71 -6.25 10.22
C LYS A 90 15.95 -7.18 9.04
N ASN A 91 15.35 -8.36 9.06
CA ASN A 91 15.73 -9.43 8.15
C ASN A 91 14.87 -9.46 6.87
N THR A 92 13.68 -8.86 6.91
CA THR A 92 12.73 -8.90 5.79
C THR A 92 12.30 -7.51 5.34
N LEU A 93 11.64 -6.75 6.20
CA LEU A 93 10.99 -5.48 5.82
C LEU A 93 11.98 -4.38 5.44
N LEU A 94 12.96 -4.09 6.31
CA LEU A 94 13.95 -3.05 6.05
C LEU A 94 14.80 -3.35 4.78
N PRO A 95 15.36 -4.56 4.60
CA PRO A 95 16.05 -4.93 3.35
C PRO A 95 15.17 -4.76 2.10
N HIS A 96 13.87 -5.14 2.18
CA HIS A 96 12.93 -4.96 1.08
C HIS A 96 12.76 -3.48 0.71
N LEU A 97 12.54 -2.60 1.70
CA LEU A 97 12.43 -1.16 1.49
C LEU A 97 13.71 -0.56 0.89
N LEU A 98 14.89 -0.95 1.43
CA LEU A 98 16.18 -0.46 0.94
C LEU A 98 16.49 -0.94 -0.49
N LYS A 99 16.14 -2.17 -0.84
CA LYS A 99 16.26 -2.70 -2.22
C LYS A 99 15.43 -1.87 -3.20
N LYS A 100 14.28 -1.37 -2.77
CA LYS A 100 13.45 -0.42 -3.54
C LYS A 100 13.92 1.03 -3.45
N LYS A 101 15.11 1.28 -2.85
CA LYS A 101 15.70 2.62 -2.64
C LYS A 101 14.82 3.55 -1.79
N ILE A 102 14.05 2.98 -0.87
CA ILE A 102 13.20 3.72 0.07
C ILE A 102 13.98 3.89 1.37
N ASN A 103 14.43 5.10 1.62
CA ASN A 103 15.10 5.54 2.86
C ASN A 103 14.26 6.53 3.67
N LYS A 104 13.08 6.85 3.15
CA LYS A 104 12.12 7.76 3.76
C LYS A 104 10.70 7.31 3.46
N LEU A 105 9.83 7.34 4.49
CA LEU A 105 8.40 7.13 4.38
C LEU A 105 7.65 8.43 4.68
N ASP A 106 6.66 8.78 3.88
CA ASP A 106 5.79 9.92 4.12
C ASP A 106 4.77 9.60 5.21
N TYR A 107 4.27 8.36 5.22
CA TYR A 107 3.32 7.86 6.21
C TYR A 107 3.68 6.42 6.62
N VAL A 108 3.53 6.14 7.89
CA VAL A 108 3.40 4.79 8.44
C VAL A 108 2.02 4.72 9.07
N ILE A 109 1.28 3.67 8.78
CA ILE A 109 -0.04 3.39 9.33
C ILE A 109 0.07 2.09 10.10
N ILE A 110 -0.40 2.07 11.34
CA ILE A 110 -0.43 0.87 12.18
C ILE A 110 -1.89 0.55 12.44
N SER A 111 -2.31 -0.65 12.05
CA SER A 111 -3.68 -1.11 12.26
C SER A 111 -3.96 -1.34 13.74
N HIS A 112 -3.10 -2.08 14.41
CA HIS A 112 -3.11 -2.37 15.85
C HIS A 112 -1.71 -2.77 16.33
N PHE A 113 -1.58 -3.12 17.62
CA PHE A 113 -0.27 -3.28 18.25
C PHE A 113 0.12 -4.74 18.55
N ASP A 114 -0.48 -5.71 17.86
CA ASP A 114 0.00 -7.08 17.89
C ASP A 114 1.31 -7.22 17.12
N SER A 115 2.16 -8.15 17.56
CA SER A 115 3.54 -8.23 17.11
C SER A 115 3.66 -8.47 15.62
N ASP A 116 2.77 -9.27 15.03
CA ASP A 116 2.74 -9.60 13.60
C ASP A 116 2.23 -8.46 12.69
N HIS A 117 1.93 -7.30 13.27
CA HIS A 117 1.63 -6.04 12.57
C HIS A 117 2.64 -4.94 12.87
N VAL A 118 3.00 -4.74 14.15
CA VAL A 118 3.85 -3.61 14.54
C VAL A 118 5.31 -3.97 14.68
N GLY A 119 5.67 -5.25 14.84
CA GLY A 119 7.04 -5.67 15.14
C GLY A 119 8.07 -5.11 14.17
N GLY A 120 7.87 -5.27 12.87
CA GLY A 120 8.76 -4.71 11.86
C GLY A 120 8.71 -3.19 11.76
N ILE A 121 7.58 -2.56 12.10
CA ILE A 121 7.46 -1.10 12.14
C ILE A 121 8.40 -0.49 13.19
N LEU A 122 8.56 -1.11 14.36
CA LEU A 122 9.47 -0.61 15.38
C LEU A 122 10.91 -0.50 14.86
N THR A 123 11.35 -1.47 14.07
CA THR A 123 12.65 -1.42 13.38
C THR A 123 12.69 -0.32 12.33
N VAL A 124 11.67 -0.23 11.47
CA VAL A 124 11.59 0.80 10.43
C VAL A 124 11.61 2.21 11.01
N LEU A 125 10.88 2.46 12.11
CA LEU A 125 10.86 3.75 12.79
C LEU A 125 12.24 4.13 13.38
N ASN A 126 13.02 3.14 13.78
CA ASN A 126 14.38 3.38 14.28
C ASN A 126 15.38 3.66 13.14
N GLU A 127 15.27 2.98 12.03
CA GLU A 127 16.29 2.98 10.96
C GLU A 127 16.01 3.98 9.83
N LEU A 128 14.73 4.24 9.51
CA LEU A 128 14.36 5.12 8.41
C LEU A 128 13.80 6.47 8.88
N LYS A 129 13.85 7.46 8.01
CA LYS A 129 13.14 8.71 8.22
C LYS A 129 11.65 8.51 7.97
N VAL A 130 10.82 8.75 8.98
CA VAL A 130 9.36 8.72 8.89
C VAL A 130 8.81 10.11 9.20
N GLU A 131 7.94 10.65 8.34
CA GLU A 131 7.38 11.99 8.53
C GLU A 131 6.18 11.99 9.46
N LYS A 132 5.27 11.03 9.26
CA LYS A 132 3.99 10.94 9.98
C LYS A 132 3.66 9.50 10.29
N VAL A 133 3.13 9.27 11.47
CA VAL A 133 2.53 8.00 11.85
C VAL A 133 1.04 8.20 12.15
N ILE A 134 0.22 7.28 11.67
CA ILE A 134 -1.23 7.25 11.87
C ILE A 134 -1.55 5.95 12.59
N ILE A 135 -2.30 6.04 13.68
CA ILE A 135 -2.83 4.89 14.42
C ILE A 135 -4.32 5.10 14.67
N GLY A 136 -5.07 4.04 14.87
CA GLY A 136 -6.40 4.13 15.45
C GLY A 136 -6.35 4.65 16.89
N LYS A 137 -7.44 5.23 17.40
CA LYS A 137 -7.59 5.52 18.84
C LYS A 137 -7.30 4.24 19.61
N GLN A 138 -6.44 4.33 20.63
CA GLN A 138 -6.07 3.19 21.46
C GLN A 138 -6.96 3.11 22.70
N PHE A 139 -7.33 1.89 23.06
CA PHE A 139 -8.23 1.61 24.18
C PHE A 139 -7.60 0.68 25.22
N GLU A 140 -6.41 0.16 24.93
CA GLU A 140 -5.61 -0.69 25.81
C GLU A 140 -4.13 -0.44 25.59
N ASN A 141 -3.35 -0.49 26.68
CA ASN A 141 -1.90 -0.45 26.60
C ASN A 141 -1.34 -1.86 26.35
N SER A 142 -0.40 -1.95 25.45
CA SER A 142 0.39 -3.15 25.20
C SER A 142 1.88 -2.84 25.30
N GLU A 143 2.71 -3.85 25.53
CA GLU A 143 4.17 -3.68 25.57
C GLU A 143 4.70 -3.07 24.25
N ASN A 144 4.12 -3.49 23.10
CA ASN A 144 4.47 -2.95 21.79
C ASN A 144 4.07 -1.48 21.66
N TYR A 145 2.91 -1.09 22.19
CA TYR A 145 2.48 0.32 22.18
C TYR A 145 3.44 1.18 23.01
N GLU A 146 3.86 0.73 24.18
CA GLU A 146 4.83 1.46 24.98
C GLU A 146 6.18 1.62 24.29
N LYS A 147 6.70 0.53 23.65
CA LYS A 147 7.93 0.58 22.85
C LYS A 147 7.79 1.59 21.70
N PHE A 148 6.65 1.57 21.03
CA PHE A 148 6.33 2.47 19.94
C PHE A 148 6.34 3.94 20.40
N ILE A 149 5.64 4.28 21.48
CA ILE A 149 5.58 5.65 22.00
C ILE A 149 6.99 6.18 22.35
N LYS A 150 7.83 5.37 23.00
CA LYS A 150 9.23 5.75 23.28
C LYS A 150 10.02 6.11 22.02
N ILE A 151 9.79 5.38 20.89
CA ILE A 151 10.45 5.69 19.62
C ILE A 151 9.90 6.99 19.02
N ILE A 152 8.59 7.18 19.03
CA ILE A 152 7.91 8.39 18.51
C ILE A 152 8.44 9.64 19.22
N GLU A 153 8.52 9.62 20.53
CA GLU A 153 9.03 10.72 21.35
C GLU A 153 10.51 11.00 21.08
N LYS A 154 11.35 9.95 21.13
CA LYS A 154 12.80 10.04 20.87
C LYS A 154 13.10 10.61 19.48
N LYS A 155 12.38 10.18 18.47
CA LYS A 155 12.57 10.59 17.06
C LYS A 155 11.78 11.85 16.68
N LYS A 156 10.90 12.34 17.57
CA LYS A 156 10.02 13.49 17.36
C LYS A 156 9.17 13.34 16.09
N ILE A 157 8.64 12.14 15.85
CA ILE A 157 7.81 11.83 14.69
C ILE A 157 6.39 12.36 14.95
N LYS A 158 5.74 12.92 13.94
CA LYS A 158 4.35 13.40 14.05
C LYS A 158 3.40 12.21 14.14
N LEU A 159 2.71 12.08 15.27
CA LEU A 159 1.73 11.03 15.55
C LEU A 159 0.30 11.59 15.44
N TYR A 160 -0.56 10.86 14.73
CA TYR A 160 -1.99 11.14 14.61
C TYR A 160 -2.78 9.92 15.05
N ALA A 161 -3.55 10.05 16.13
CA ALA A 161 -4.54 9.06 16.55
C ALA A 161 -5.88 9.43 15.93
N VAL A 162 -6.43 8.54 15.10
CA VAL A 162 -7.61 8.79 14.27
C VAL A 162 -8.77 7.86 14.61
N GLU A 163 -9.98 8.25 14.19
CA GLU A 163 -11.20 7.48 14.36
C GLU A 163 -12.14 7.62 13.16
N ALA A 164 -13.16 6.79 13.11
CA ALA A 164 -14.12 6.70 12.01
C ALA A 164 -14.73 8.06 11.62
N GLY A 165 -14.82 8.29 10.29
CA GLY A 165 -15.32 9.51 9.69
C GLY A 165 -14.22 10.52 9.32
N GLN A 166 -13.02 10.37 9.84
CA GLN A 166 -11.89 11.25 9.48
C GLN A 166 -11.33 10.91 8.10
N LYS A 167 -10.81 11.94 7.42
CA LYS A 167 -10.18 11.82 6.10
C LYS A 167 -8.83 12.50 6.09
N ILE A 168 -7.86 11.85 5.47
CA ILE A 168 -6.48 12.35 5.34
C ILE A 168 -6.16 12.51 3.86
N LYS A 169 -5.85 13.71 3.44
CA LYS A 169 -5.36 13.97 2.08
C LYS A 169 -3.87 13.65 2.03
N VAL A 170 -3.51 12.64 1.25
CA VAL A 170 -2.11 12.23 1.03
C VAL A 170 -1.47 13.12 -0.03
N ASP A 171 -2.12 13.19 -1.20
CA ASP A 171 -1.68 14.01 -2.32
C ASP A 171 -2.86 14.44 -3.20
N LYS A 172 -2.58 14.87 -4.43
CA LYS A 172 -3.61 15.37 -5.37
C LYS A 172 -4.66 14.31 -5.70
N ASN A 173 -4.24 13.06 -5.88
CA ASN A 173 -5.07 11.97 -6.38
C ASN A 173 -5.39 10.90 -5.34
N THR A 174 -4.77 10.99 -4.15
CA THR A 174 -4.84 9.97 -3.10
C THR A 174 -5.35 10.56 -1.79
N ASN A 175 -6.33 9.90 -1.20
CA ASN A 175 -6.80 10.17 0.16
C ASN A 175 -7.04 8.88 0.93
N ILE A 176 -7.06 8.98 2.25
CA ILE A 176 -7.35 7.89 3.18
C ILE A 176 -8.63 8.26 3.94
N GLU A 177 -9.61 7.38 3.94
CA GLU A 177 -10.83 7.47 4.74
C GLU A 177 -10.74 6.49 5.89
N ILE A 178 -10.97 6.95 7.10
CA ILE A 178 -10.97 6.13 8.30
C ILE A 178 -12.39 5.64 8.54
N LEU A 179 -12.55 4.32 8.55
CA LEU A 179 -13.86 3.68 8.71
C LEU A 179 -14.08 3.10 10.11
N TRP A 180 -12.99 2.80 10.83
CA TRP A 180 -12.95 2.25 12.18
C TRP A 180 -11.58 2.56 12.82
N PRO A 181 -11.39 2.63 14.16
CA PRO A 181 -12.39 2.40 15.22
C PRO A 181 -13.36 3.57 15.40
N ASP A 182 -14.45 3.30 16.14
CA ASP A 182 -15.43 4.28 16.56
C ASP A 182 -15.40 4.44 18.08
N THR A 183 -14.99 5.61 18.56
CA THR A 183 -14.88 5.89 20.01
C THR A 183 -16.22 5.83 20.75
N SER A 184 -17.33 5.98 20.03
CA SER A 184 -18.67 5.83 20.60
C SER A 184 -19.12 4.36 20.70
N ASN A 185 -18.40 3.42 20.09
CA ASN A 185 -18.76 2.00 20.05
C ASN A 185 -17.52 1.11 20.17
N ILE A 186 -16.85 1.12 21.32
CA ILE A 186 -15.66 0.32 21.59
C ILE A 186 -16.05 -1.13 21.84
N ILE A 187 -15.46 -2.04 21.09
CA ILE A 187 -15.63 -3.48 21.29
C ILE A 187 -14.59 -3.96 22.30
N ARG A 188 -15.06 -4.53 23.41
CA ARG A 188 -14.18 -4.97 24.51
C ARG A 188 -13.66 -6.39 24.34
N GLU A 189 -14.36 -7.22 23.57
CA GLU A 189 -13.89 -8.54 23.21
C GLU A 189 -12.78 -8.44 22.21
N ASN A 190 -11.64 -9.12 22.46
CA ASN A 190 -10.44 -9.03 21.65
C ASN A 190 -10.14 -7.58 21.23
N ILE A 191 -9.95 -6.74 22.23
CA ILE A 191 -10.01 -5.27 22.11
C ILE A 191 -8.98 -4.71 21.12
N LEU A 192 -7.80 -5.30 21.01
CA LEU A 192 -6.77 -4.87 20.06
C LEU A 192 -7.21 -5.15 18.63
N ASN A 193 -7.67 -6.36 18.35
CA ASN A 193 -8.11 -6.77 17.02
C ASN A 193 -9.39 -6.07 16.62
N ASN A 194 -10.45 -6.15 17.44
CA ASN A 194 -11.75 -5.59 17.09
C ASN A 194 -11.79 -4.06 17.01
N ASN A 195 -10.77 -3.37 17.51
CA ASN A 195 -10.63 -1.93 17.31
C ASN A 195 -9.39 -1.58 16.43
N SER A 196 -8.95 -2.50 15.60
CA SER A 196 -7.96 -2.24 14.56
C SER A 196 -8.39 -1.08 13.67
N LEU A 197 -7.42 -0.30 13.22
CA LEU A 197 -7.66 0.78 12.26
C LEU A 197 -8.09 0.20 10.91
N VAL A 198 -9.35 0.37 10.56
CA VAL A 198 -9.85 0.10 9.21
C VAL A 198 -9.78 1.37 8.40
N CYS A 199 -9.00 1.35 7.34
CA CYS A 199 -8.84 2.50 6.47
C CYS A 199 -8.99 2.11 4.99
N LYS A 200 -9.59 3.02 4.23
CA LYS A 200 -9.75 2.90 2.79
C LYS A 200 -8.89 3.95 2.11
N LEU A 201 -7.91 3.49 1.33
CA LEU A 201 -7.14 4.37 0.47
C LEU A 201 -7.85 4.45 -0.89
N ASN A 202 -8.14 5.67 -1.29
CA ASN A 202 -8.72 5.97 -2.59
C ASN A 202 -7.65 6.57 -3.49
N PHE A 203 -7.52 6.04 -4.70
CA PHE A 203 -6.69 6.56 -5.76
C PHE A 203 -7.54 6.71 -7.02
N LYS A 204 -7.88 7.95 -7.38
CA LYS A 204 -8.84 8.24 -8.45
C LYS A 204 -10.17 7.49 -8.21
N ASP A 205 -10.54 6.59 -9.14
CA ASP A 205 -11.74 5.74 -9.09
C ASP A 205 -11.49 4.34 -8.50
N LYS A 206 -10.27 4.06 -8.02
CA LYS A 206 -9.88 2.77 -7.43
C LYS A 206 -9.64 2.90 -5.94
N SER A 207 -9.81 1.79 -5.23
CA SER A 207 -9.61 1.78 -3.80
C SER A 207 -9.11 0.45 -3.27
N ILE A 208 -8.36 0.54 -2.16
CA ILE A 208 -7.99 -0.59 -1.32
C ILE A 208 -8.52 -0.38 0.09
N LEU A 209 -9.19 -1.40 0.63
CA LEU A 209 -9.64 -1.47 2.02
C LEU A 209 -8.64 -2.29 2.83
N CYS A 210 -8.02 -1.67 3.84
CA CYS A 210 -7.14 -2.32 4.80
C CYS A 210 -7.93 -2.48 6.10
N THR A 211 -8.10 -3.72 6.55
CA THR A 211 -9.02 -4.06 7.63
C THR A 211 -8.32 -4.35 8.97
N GLY A 212 -6.98 -4.39 8.99
CA GLY A 212 -6.27 -4.90 10.16
C GLY A 212 -6.75 -6.30 10.50
N ASP A 213 -6.98 -6.55 11.79
CA ASP A 213 -7.41 -7.85 12.29
C ASP A 213 -8.79 -7.81 12.95
N ILE A 214 -9.67 -6.93 12.42
CA ILE A 214 -11.06 -6.91 12.87
C ILE A 214 -11.72 -8.29 12.73
N GLU A 215 -12.61 -8.59 13.68
CA GLU A 215 -13.38 -9.80 13.68
C GLU A 215 -14.87 -9.53 13.38
N GLU A 216 -15.69 -10.57 13.37
CA GLU A 216 -17.12 -10.50 13.04
C GLU A 216 -17.86 -9.40 13.79
N MET A 217 -17.53 -9.16 15.08
CA MET A 217 -18.18 -8.12 15.87
C MET A 217 -17.91 -6.73 15.30
N ALA A 218 -16.67 -6.43 14.96
CA ALA A 218 -16.30 -5.16 14.35
C ALA A 218 -16.85 -5.02 12.93
N GLU A 219 -16.84 -6.09 12.12
CA GLU A 219 -17.45 -6.09 10.80
C GLU A 219 -18.96 -5.76 10.87
N LYS A 220 -19.69 -6.37 11.80
CA LYS A 220 -21.12 -6.06 12.06
C LYS A 220 -21.31 -4.63 12.55
N ALA A 221 -20.44 -4.14 13.43
CA ALA A 221 -20.49 -2.77 13.92
C ALA A 221 -20.28 -1.75 12.79
N ILE A 222 -19.31 -2.00 11.90
CA ILE A 222 -19.06 -1.19 10.70
C ILE A 222 -20.28 -1.21 9.77
N LEU A 223 -20.85 -2.38 9.49
CA LEU A 223 -22.06 -2.50 8.67
C LEU A 223 -23.22 -1.70 9.27
N SER A 224 -23.41 -1.76 10.59
CA SER A 224 -24.43 -1.00 11.30
C SER A 224 -24.18 0.51 11.24
N LYS A 225 -22.93 0.94 11.48
CA LYS A 225 -22.54 2.36 11.43
C LYS A 225 -22.82 3.00 10.08
N TYR A 226 -22.55 2.28 9.01
CA TYR A 226 -22.69 2.79 7.63
C TYR A 226 -23.95 2.29 6.92
N ARG A 227 -24.96 1.78 7.66
CA ARG A 227 -26.20 1.20 7.10
C ARG A 227 -26.88 2.11 6.07
N ASP A 228 -26.85 3.43 6.28
CA ASP A 228 -27.49 4.42 5.42
C ASP A 228 -26.63 4.76 4.18
N ASN A 229 -25.36 4.35 4.18
CA ASN A 229 -24.43 4.56 3.07
C ASN A 229 -23.39 3.45 2.95
N LEU A 230 -23.81 2.23 2.73
CA LEU A 230 -22.92 1.06 2.58
C LEU A 230 -21.98 1.15 1.37
N ASN A 231 -22.23 2.08 0.43
CA ASN A 231 -21.33 2.30 -0.71
C ASN A 231 -19.94 2.80 -0.30
N ILE A 232 -19.81 3.38 0.91
CA ILE A 232 -18.51 3.80 1.45
C ILE A 232 -17.55 2.61 1.60
N LEU A 233 -18.07 1.39 1.83
CA LEU A 233 -17.28 0.17 2.00
C LEU A 233 -16.78 -0.41 0.68
N LYS A 234 -17.42 -0.11 -0.46
CA LYS A 234 -17.02 -0.67 -1.77
C LYS A 234 -15.55 -0.37 -2.05
N SER A 235 -14.82 -1.43 -2.39
CA SER A 235 -13.37 -1.33 -2.67
C SER A 235 -12.98 -2.37 -3.72
N ASP A 236 -12.09 -1.99 -4.65
CA ASP A 236 -11.61 -2.91 -5.68
C ASP A 236 -10.69 -3.99 -5.11
N ILE A 237 -9.93 -3.62 -4.07
CA ILE A 237 -8.97 -4.50 -3.40
C ILE A 237 -9.28 -4.51 -1.91
N ILE A 238 -9.16 -5.66 -1.28
CA ILE A 238 -9.25 -5.78 0.19
C ILE A 238 -8.03 -6.54 0.72
N LYS A 239 -7.41 -6.04 1.80
CA LYS A 239 -6.59 -6.85 2.70
C LYS A 239 -7.55 -7.58 3.63
N ILE A 240 -7.54 -8.88 3.62
CA ILE A 240 -8.44 -9.73 4.39
C ILE A 240 -8.09 -9.65 5.88
N ALA A 241 -9.13 -9.47 6.69
CA ALA A 241 -9.00 -9.32 8.12
C ALA A 241 -8.43 -10.57 8.80
N HIS A 242 -7.56 -10.35 9.79
CA HIS A 242 -7.03 -11.38 10.69
C HIS A 242 -6.47 -12.60 9.94
N HIS A 243 -5.69 -12.34 8.87
CA HIS A 243 -5.04 -13.35 8.03
C HIS A 243 -5.98 -14.42 7.47
N GLY A 244 -7.28 -14.08 7.37
CA GLY A 244 -8.30 -15.04 6.95
C GLY A 244 -8.79 -15.97 8.06
N SER A 245 -8.72 -15.54 9.33
CA SER A 245 -9.30 -16.26 10.48
C SER A 245 -10.77 -16.62 10.24
N LYS A 246 -11.21 -17.72 10.84
CA LYS A 246 -12.64 -18.10 10.86
C LYS A 246 -13.55 -17.11 11.59
N SER A 247 -12.95 -16.26 12.45
CA SER A 247 -13.67 -15.23 13.22
C SER A 247 -13.89 -13.93 12.43
N SER A 248 -13.43 -13.85 11.18
CA SER A 248 -13.49 -12.64 10.37
C SER A 248 -14.01 -12.90 8.95
N SER A 249 -14.16 -11.84 8.17
CA SER A 249 -14.50 -11.90 6.73
C SER A 249 -15.86 -12.56 6.48
N ILE A 250 -16.89 -12.15 7.30
CA ILE A 250 -18.24 -12.66 7.14
C ILE A 250 -18.82 -12.29 5.77
N MET A 251 -19.66 -13.17 5.22
CA MET A 251 -20.24 -13.01 3.88
C MET A 251 -20.98 -11.66 3.73
N GLN A 252 -21.67 -11.19 4.79
CA GLN A 252 -22.37 -9.92 4.76
C GLN A 252 -21.42 -8.74 4.54
N PHE A 253 -20.24 -8.75 5.18
CA PHE A 253 -19.22 -7.71 5.02
C PHE A 253 -18.59 -7.78 3.62
N ILE A 254 -18.14 -8.94 3.19
CA ILE A 254 -17.55 -9.15 1.86
C ILE A 254 -18.52 -8.73 0.74
N ASN A 255 -19.82 -9.06 0.86
CA ASN A 255 -20.84 -8.67 -0.11
C ASN A 255 -21.07 -7.13 -0.18
N LYS A 256 -20.72 -6.38 0.87
CA LYS A 256 -20.81 -4.91 0.84
C LYS A 256 -19.54 -4.26 0.32
N VAL A 257 -18.39 -4.85 0.62
CA VAL A 257 -17.10 -4.41 0.06
C VAL A 257 -17.02 -4.71 -1.44
N LYS A 258 -17.49 -5.87 -1.89
CA LYS A 258 -17.48 -6.34 -3.29
C LYS A 258 -16.09 -6.26 -3.93
N PRO A 259 -15.06 -6.83 -3.30
CA PRO A 259 -13.71 -6.73 -3.80
C PRO A 259 -13.51 -7.57 -5.07
N LYS A 260 -12.69 -7.09 -6.00
CA LYS A 260 -12.20 -7.87 -7.14
C LYS A 260 -11.00 -8.71 -6.75
N ILE A 261 -10.17 -8.18 -5.85
CA ILE A 261 -8.93 -8.79 -5.39
C ILE A 261 -8.92 -8.83 -3.86
N ALA A 262 -8.60 -9.98 -3.30
CA ALA A 262 -8.33 -10.19 -1.88
C ALA A 262 -6.86 -10.53 -1.66
N LEU A 263 -6.22 -9.84 -0.71
CA LEU A 263 -4.85 -10.06 -0.27
C LEU A 263 -4.86 -10.67 1.11
N ILE A 264 -4.18 -11.80 1.30
CA ILE A 264 -4.09 -12.51 2.58
C ILE A 264 -2.63 -12.63 2.97
N GLY A 265 -2.23 -11.94 4.04
CA GLY A 265 -0.91 -12.05 4.65
C GLY A 265 -0.88 -13.25 5.59
N VAL A 266 -0.18 -14.29 5.20
CA VAL A 266 -0.16 -15.54 5.96
C VAL A 266 1.16 -16.28 5.73
N GLY A 267 1.69 -16.87 6.80
CA GLY A 267 2.94 -17.63 6.75
C GLY A 267 2.78 -19.04 6.24
N GLU A 268 3.76 -19.51 5.47
CA GLU A 268 3.83 -20.94 5.09
C GLU A 268 3.86 -21.80 6.36
N ASN A 269 3.03 -22.86 6.40
CA ASN A 269 2.91 -23.77 7.55
C ASN A 269 2.52 -23.08 8.88
N ASN A 270 1.72 -21.99 8.82
CA ASN A 270 1.26 -21.34 10.04
C ASN A 270 0.45 -22.28 10.92
N LYS A 271 0.56 -22.09 12.25
CA LYS A 271 -0.08 -22.96 13.26
C LYS A 271 -1.53 -22.59 13.55
N PHE A 272 -2.03 -21.48 12.97
CA PHE A 272 -3.36 -20.94 13.22
C PHE A 272 -4.43 -21.57 12.34
N GLY A 273 -4.03 -22.30 11.28
CA GLY A 273 -4.94 -22.82 10.28
C GLY A 273 -5.52 -21.71 9.39
N HIS A 274 -4.78 -20.61 9.23
CA HIS A 274 -5.13 -19.51 8.36
C HIS A 274 -4.59 -19.71 6.93
N PRO A 275 -5.31 -19.23 5.90
CA PRO A 275 -6.69 -18.77 5.95
C PRO A 275 -7.65 -19.94 6.18
N SER A 276 -8.74 -19.71 6.89
CA SER A 276 -9.78 -20.72 7.13
C SER A 276 -10.55 -21.03 5.84
N SER A 277 -11.04 -22.27 5.74
CA SER A 277 -11.84 -22.69 4.58
C SER A 277 -13.08 -21.81 4.39
N ILE A 278 -13.73 -21.39 5.47
CA ILE A 278 -14.93 -20.55 5.41
C ILE A 278 -14.62 -19.16 4.83
N THR A 279 -13.47 -18.57 5.17
CA THR A 279 -13.03 -17.29 4.58
C THR A 279 -12.80 -17.44 3.08
N ILE A 280 -12.10 -18.49 2.67
CA ILE A 280 -11.85 -18.77 1.24
C ILE A 280 -13.18 -19.00 0.49
N GLU A 281 -14.11 -19.79 1.06
CA GLU A 281 -15.42 -19.99 0.45
C GLU A 281 -16.22 -18.68 0.31
N ASN A 282 -16.21 -17.81 1.33
CA ASN A 282 -16.89 -16.53 1.27
C ASN A 282 -16.35 -15.65 0.14
N LEU A 283 -15.04 -15.60 -0.03
CA LEU A 283 -14.39 -14.84 -1.11
C LEU A 283 -14.68 -15.43 -2.49
N GLN A 284 -14.64 -16.76 -2.63
CA GLN A 284 -14.99 -17.45 -3.87
C GLN A 284 -16.44 -17.23 -4.26
N LYS A 285 -17.39 -17.34 -3.31
CA LYS A 285 -18.81 -17.05 -3.54
C LYS A 285 -19.06 -15.57 -3.94
N ALA A 286 -18.21 -14.67 -3.48
CA ALA A 286 -18.24 -13.26 -3.89
C ALA A 286 -17.59 -13.01 -5.26
N GLY A 287 -16.98 -14.01 -5.88
CA GLY A 287 -16.28 -13.87 -7.18
C GLY A 287 -14.97 -13.10 -7.08
N THR A 288 -14.32 -13.13 -5.93
CA THR A 288 -13.08 -12.40 -5.65
C THR A 288 -11.85 -13.23 -6.05
N GLU A 289 -10.90 -12.64 -6.75
CA GLU A 289 -9.58 -13.24 -7.02
C GLU A 289 -8.73 -13.18 -5.75
N ILE A 290 -8.20 -14.32 -5.32
CA ILE A 290 -7.52 -14.46 -4.03
C ILE A 290 -6.02 -14.60 -4.25
N PHE A 291 -5.23 -13.78 -3.56
CA PHE A 291 -3.78 -13.88 -3.49
C PHE A 291 -3.34 -14.06 -2.05
N ARG A 292 -2.46 -15.03 -1.82
CA ARG A 292 -1.94 -15.39 -0.49
C ARG A 292 -0.43 -15.36 -0.51
N THR A 293 0.19 -14.82 0.55
CA THR A 293 1.66 -14.73 0.63
C THR A 293 2.33 -16.09 0.79
N ASP A 294 1.70 -17.05 1.46
CA ASP A 294 2.23 -18.41 1.61
C ASP A 294 2.27 -19.24 0.30
N GLU A 295 1.46 -18.86 -0.68
CA GLU A 295 1.42 -19.52 -2.00
C GLU A 295 2.19 -18.72 -3.06
N SER A 296 2.14 -17.40 -2.98
CA SER A 296 2.57 -16.49 -4.05
C SER A 296 3.82 -15.69 -3.70
N GLY A 297 4.28 -15.73 -2.43
CA GLY A 297 5.29 -14.79 -1.95
C GLY A 297 4.79 -13.35 -2.01
N GLU A 298 5.65 -12.40 -2.35
CA GLU A 298 5.27 -10.99 -2.53
C GLU A 298 4.27 -10.81 -3.67
N ILE A 299 3.19 -10.08 -3.40
CA ILE A 299 2.15 -9.76 -4.38
C ILE A 299 2.24 -8.27 -4.73
N GLN A 300 2.47 -7.98 -5.99
CA GLN A 300 2.55 -6.63 -6.53
C GLN A 300 1.29 -6.27 -7.30
N ILE A 301 0.62 -5.17 -6.92
CA ILE A 301 -0.49 -4.63 -7.68
C ILE A 301 -0.08 -3.29 -8.29
N GLN A 302 -0.37 -3.13 -9.55
CA GLN A 302 -0.13 -1.92 -10.31
C GLN A 302 -1.46 -1.38 -10.83
N ILE A 303 -1.71 -0.10 -10.57
CA ILE A 303 -2.87 0.59 -11.13
C ILE A 303 -2.36 1.58 -12.17
N THR A 304 -2.80 1.41 -13.41
CA THR A 304 -2.39 2.28 -14.53
C THR A 304 -3.09 3.64 -14.45
N ASN A 305 -2.61 4.59 -15.23
CA ASN A 305 -3.28 5.89 -15.38
C ASN A 305 -4.71 5.79 -15.93
N LYS A 306 -5.04 4.69 -16.63
CA LYS A 306 -6.39 4.37 -17.13
C LYS A 306 -7.27 3.66 -16.11
N GLY A 307 -6.76 3.38 -14.89
CA GLY A 307 -7.50 2.67 -13.86
C GLY A 307 -7.51 1.14 -14.04
N GLU A 308 -6.68 0.57 -14.91
CA GLU A 308 -6.52 -0.89 -15.01
C GLU A 308 -5.74 -1.39 -13.80
N ILE A 309 -6.22 -2.45 -13.17
CA ILE A 309 -5.56 -3.13 -12.06
C ILE A 309 -4.84 -4.36 -12.63
N LYS A 310 -3.54 -4.50 -12.33
CA LYS A 310 -2.71 -5.64 -12.75
C LYS A 310 -2.02 -6.21 -11.52
N ALA A 311 -2.29 -7.46 -11.21
CA ALA A 311 -1.59 -8.19 -10.17
C ALA A 311 -0.42 -8.98 -10.78
N LYS A 312 0.69 -9.01 -10.04
CA LYS A 312 1.89 -9.82 -10.33
C LYS A 312 2.34 -10.51 -9.07
N VAL A 313 2.66 -11.76 -9.14
CA VAL A 313 3.22 -12.53 -8.03
C VAL A 313 4.70 -12.78 -8.25
N HIS A 314 5.47 -12.72 -7.18
CA HIS A 314 6.87 -13.08 -7.20
C HIS A 314 7.04 -14.41 -6.47
N LEU A 315 6.84 -15.51 -7.21
CA LEU A 315 7.07 -16.86 -6.66
C LEU A 315 8.49 -16.93 -6.12
N MET A 316 8.65 -17.14 -4.83
CA MET A 316 9.94 -17.55 -4.29
C MET A 316 10.29 -18.89 -4.91
N LYS A 317 11.42 -18.97 -5.63
CA LYS A 317 11.96 -20.27 -6.05
C LYS A 317 12.18 -21.06 -4.76
N LYS A 318 11.37 -22.10 -4.53
CA LYS A 318 11.65 -23.09 -3.48
C LYS A 318 13.07 -23.59 -3.75
N SER A 319 14.04 -23.20 -2.91
CA SER A 319 15.32 -23.91 -2.86
C SER A 319 14.99 -25.33 -2.37
N ARG A 320 15.08 -26.28 -3.30
CA ARG A 320 15.00 -27.71 -2.98
C ARG A 320 16.20 -28.11 -2.12
#